data_c578d9b0248686f9d8756a09b784f7b8
#
_entry.id   c578d9b0248686f9d8756a09b784f7b8
#
_cell.length_a   1.000
_cell.length_b   1.000
_cell.length_c   1.000
_cell.angle_alpha   90.00
_cell.angle_beta   90.00
_cell.angle_gamma   90.00
#
_symmetry.space_group_name_H-M   'P 1'
#
loop_
_entity.id
_entity.type
_entity.pdbx_description
1 polymer ?
#
loop_
_entity_poly.entity_id
_entity_poly.type
_entity_poly.pdbx_seq_one_letter_code
_entity_poly.pdbx_strand_id
1 'polypeptide(L)'
;MPGPLNDIRVLDLTQGLCGPFCTQILRDFGAEVIKIEPPSGDISRRRGTRHGSSSISYMSVNRGKKSMFLDLSQQKEKEIFLHLAETADVIVEDFGPGRSREMGIGYETVRSRKPDILYLSITGYGQNGMFKD
;
A
#
# COMPACT_ATOMS: atom_id res chain seq x y z
N MET A 1 26.01 -1.27 -1.31
CA MET A 1 25.79 0.07 -0.76
C MET A 1 24.34 0.23 -0.41
N PRO A 2 23.99 0.87 0.71
CA PRO A 2 22.59 1.21 0.98
C PRO A 2 22.05 2.15 -0.10
N GLY A 3 20.78 1.97 -0.49
CA GLY A 3 20.13 2.84 -1.45
C GLY A 3 19.76 4.20 -0.86
N PRO A 4 19.39 5.18 -1.70
CA PRO A 4 19.05 6.53 -1.25
C PRO A 4 17.83 6.59 -0.32
N LEU A 5 16.98 5.55 -0.28
CA LEU A 5 15.80 5.46 0.58
C LEU A 5 15.95 4.40 1.68
N ASN A 6 17.19 4.04 2.06
CA ASN A 6 17.45 2.93 2.98
C ASN A 6 16.79 3.08 4.37
N ASP A 7 16.58 4.32 4.82
CA ASP A 7 15.96 4.62 6.13
C ASP A 7 14.46 4.92 6.04
N ILE A 8 13.86 4.74 4.86
CA ILE A 8 12.44 5.02 4.60
C ILE A 8 11.62 3.75 4.69
N ARG A 9 10.55 3.78 5.49
CA ARG A 9 9.56 2.71 5.59
C ARG A 9 8.26 3.09 4.89
N VAL A 10 7.80 2.22 3.99
CA VAL A 10 6.59 2.39 3.18
C VAL A 10 5.58 1.31 3.55
N LEU A 11 4.34 1.72 3.85
CA LEU A 11 3.20 0.81 3.92
C LEU A 11 2.46 0.85 2.57
N ASP A 12 2.41 -0.29 1.92
CA ASP A 12 1.83 -0.48 0.59
C ASP A 12 0.48 -1.19 0.71
N LEU A 13 -0.61 -0.42 0.59
CA LEU A 13 -2.00 -0.91 0.62
C LEU A 13 -2.55 -1.15 -0.80
N THR A 14 -1.72 -0.97 -1.82
CA THR A 14 -2.15 -1.00 -3.22
C THR A 14 -2.29 -2.42 -3.77
N GLN A 15 -3.07 -2.57 -4.84
CA GLN A 15 -3.28 -3.86 -5.51
C GLN A 15 -3.12 -3.74 -7.03
N GLY A 16 -2.91 -4.86 -7.68
CA GLY A 16 -2.85 -4.93 -9.13
C GLY A 16 -1.52 -4.50 -9.72
N LEU A 17 -1.43 -3.34 -10.37
CA LEU A 17 -0.23 -2.95 -11.13
C LEU A 17 0.31 -1.57 -10.74
N CYS A 18 -0.46 -0.50 -10.89
CA CYS A 18 0.06 0.87 -10.80
C CYS A 18 0.64 1.20 -9.42
N GLY A 19 -0.12 0.95 -8.37
CA GLY A 19 0.32 1.16 -6.99
C GLY A 19 1.50 0.26 -6.59
N PRO A 20 1.39 -1.07 -6.80
CA PRO A 20 2.50 -1.96 -6.53
C PRO A 20 3.78 -1.64 -7.31
N PHE A 21 3.67 -1.15 -8.55
CA PHE A 21 4.82 -0.71 -9.32
C PHE A 21 5.47 0.56 -8.74
N CYS A 22 4.66 1.53 -8.30
CA CYS A 22 5.15 2.71 -7.59
C CYS A 22 5.96 2.32 -6.35
N THR A 23 5.41 1.48 -5.49
CA THR A 23 6.08 1.03 -4.26
C THR A 23 7.26 0.08 -4.54
N GLN A 24 7.26 -0.62 -5.70
CA GLN A 24 8.41 -1.39 -6.17
C GLN A 24 9.60 -0.49 -6.49
N ILE A 25 9.37 0.65 -7.13
CA ILE A 25 10.42 1.64 -7.41
C ILE A 25 11.03 2.14 -6.09
N LEU A 26 10.20 2.48 -5.10
CA LEU A 26 10.70 2.88 -3.78
C LEU A 26 11.55 1.78 -3.14
N ARG A 27 11.12 0.52 -3.27
CA ARG A 27 11.88 -0.65 -2.80
C ARG A 27 13.22 -0.81 -3.51
N ASP A 28 13.25 -0.60 -4.82
CA ASP A 28 14.48 -0.70 -5.63
C ASP A 28 15.48 0.41 -5.25
N PHE A 29 15.01 1.54 -4.78
CA PHE A 29 15.84 2.61 -4.20
C PHE A 29 16.23 2.39 -2.74
N GLY A 30 15.85 1.26 -2.15
CA GLY A 30 16.31 0.85 -0.82
C GLY A 30 15.28 0.96 0.29
N ALA A 31 14.08 1.49 0.05
CA ALA A 31 13.04 1.58 1.08
C ALA A 31 12.62 0.21 1.62
N GLU A 32 12.33 0.14 2.91
CA GLU A 32 11.63 -1.01 3.48
C GLU A 32 10.14 -0.91 3.10
N VAL A 33 9.67 -1.79 2.24
CA VAL A 33 8.26 -1.82 1.83
C VAL A 33 7.54 -2.99 2.49
N ILE A 34 6.48 -2.69 3.24
CA ILE A 34 5.58 -3.68 3.84
C ILE A 34 4.25 -3.61 3.10
N LYS A 35 3.98 -4.64 2.31
CA LYS A 35 2.73 -4.77 1.59
C LYS A 35 1.66 -5.34 2.50
N ILE A 36 0.56 -4.62 2.62
CA ILE A 36 -0.61 -5.02 3.41
C ILE A 36 -1.69 -5.48 2.44
N GLU A 37 -2.02 -6.76 2.52
CA GLU A 37 -2.97 -7.41 1.63
C GLU A 37 -4.26 -7.75 2.37
N PRO A 38 -5.43 -7.71 1.71
CA PRO A 38 -6.64 -8.28 2.30
C PRO A 38 -6.48 -9.81 2.47
N PRO A 39 -7.31 -10.46 3.29
CA PRO A 39 -7.23 -11.92 3.48
C PRO A 39 -7.30 -12.73 2.19
N SER A 40 -7.94 -12.19 1.15
CA SER A 40 -7.99 -12.80 -0.19
C SER A 40 -6.69 -12.67 -0.98
N GLY A 41 -5.73 -11.89 -0.49
CA GLY A 41 -4.50 -11.51 -1.20
C GLY A 41 -4.72 -10.45 -2.28
N ASP A 42 -3.61 -9.90 -2.78
CA ASP A 42 -3.63 -8.98 -3.92
C ASP A 42 -4.27 -9.64 -5.15
N ILE A 43 -5.12 -8.90 -5.85
CA ILE A 43 -5.84 -9.36 -7.02
C ILE A 43 -4.89 -9.88 -8.13
N SER A 44 -3.69 -9.30 -8.24
CA SER A 44 -2.70 -9.71 -9.22
C SER A 44 -2.13 -11.10 -8.97
N ARG A 45 -2.21 -11.65 -7.74
CA ARG A 45 -1.77 -13.03 -7.43
C ARG A 45 -2.49 -14.07 -8.27
N ARG A 46 -3.72 -13.76 -8.71
CA ARG A 46 -4.62 -14.68 -9.47
C ARG A 46 -4.75 -14.31 -10.94
N ARG A 47 -4.15 -13.20 -11.40
CA ARG A 47 -4.25 -12.73 -12.78
C ARG A 47 -3.02 -13.09 -13.60
N GLY A 48 -3.25 -13.44 -14.86
CA GLY A 48 -2.20 -13.74 -15.85
C GLY A 48 -1.53 -15.11 -15.65
N THR A 49 -0.37 -15.27 -16.27
CA THR A 49 0.41 -16.52 -16.22
C THR A 49 0.91 -16.80 -14.81
N ARG A 50 0.68 -18.02 -14.35
CA ARG A 50 1.08 -18.46 -13.00
C ARG A 50 2.45 -19.12 -13.00
N HIS A 51 3.18 -18.91 -11.91
CA HIS A 51 4.37 -19.66 -11.57
C HIS A 51 4.26 -20.09 -10.10
N GLY A 52 4.10 -21.39 -9.86
CA GLY A 52 3.81 -21.91 -8.52
C GLY A 52 2.50 -21.37 -7.94
N SER A 53 2.56 -20.85 -6.72
CA SER A 53 1.41 -20.31 -5.98
C SER A 53 1.04 -18.87 -6.37
N SER A 54 1.84 -18.19 -7.18
CA SER A 54 1.62 -16.77 -7.53
C SER A 54 1.64 -16.54 -9.04
N SER A 55 1.28 -15.35 -9.47
CA SER A 55 1.38 -14.94 -10.87
C SER A 55 2.69 -14.22 -11.16
N ILE A 56 3.12 -14.26 -12.43
CA ILE A 56 4.29 -13.50 -12.88
C ILE A 56 4.06 -12.00 -12.66
N SER A 57 2.84 -11.52 -12.93
CA SER A 57 2.46 -10.11 -12.71
C SER A 57 2.67 -9.67 -11.25
N TYR A 58 2.21 -10.49 -10.29
CA TYR A 58 2.42 -10.19 -8.87
C TYR A 58 3.92 -10.15 -8.52
N MET A 59 4.68 -11.16 -8.95
CA MET A 59 6.10 -11.26 -8.63
C MET A 59 6.92 -10.12 -9.21
N SER A 60 6.58 -9.62 -10.40
CA SER A 60 7.33 -8.56 -11.08
C SER A 60 7.29 -7.22 -10.35
N VAL A 61 6.16 -6.89 -9.70
CA VAL A 61 5.95 -5.59 -9.02
C VAL A 61 5.94 -5.66 -7.49
N ASN A 62 6.27 -6.83 -6.92
CA ASN A 62 6.29 -7.01 -5.47
C ASN A 62 7.57 -7.71 -4.96
N ARG A 63 8.59 -7.86 -5.81
CA ARG A 63 9.85 -8.49 -5.41
C ARG A 63 10.54 -7.73 -4.28
N GLY A 64 11.00 -8.47 -3.28
CA GLY A 64 11.73 -7.91 -2.13
C GLY A 64 10.89 -7.13 -1.13
N LYS A 65 9.59 -6.96 -1.33
CA LYS A 65 8.67 -6.43 -0.33
C LYS A 65 8.42 -7.47 0.76
N LYS A 66 8.25 -7.04 2.00
CA LYS A 66 7.61 -7.84 3.05
C LYS A 66 6.11 -7.85 2.80
N SER A 67 5.39 -8.91 3.19
CA SER A 67 3.94 -8.98 3.04
C SER A 67 3.29 -9.46 4.33
N MET A 68 2.13 -8.89 4.63
CA MET A 68 1.25 -9.34 5.70
C MET A 68 -0.21 -9.23 5.26
N PHE A 69 -1.07 -10.05 5.86
CA PHE A 69 -2.51 -10.00 5.61
C PHE A 69 -3.19 -9.27 6.76
N LEU A 70 -4.03 -8.29 6.43
CA LEU A 70 -4.92 -7.60 7.37
C LEU A 70 -6.30 -7.40 6.75
N ASP A 71 -7.33 -7.78 7.48
CA ASP A 71 -8.71 -7.42 7.18
C ASP A 71 -9.05 -6.05 7.78
N LEU A 72 -8.82 -5.00 7.01
CA LEU A 72 -9.06 -3.62 7.44
C LEU A 72 -10.55 -3.29 7.66
N SER A 73 -11.47 -4.23 7.44
CA SER A 73 -12.86 -4.11 7.89
C SER A 73 -13.02 -4.43 9.39
N GLN A 74 -12.09 -5.19 9.95
CA GLN A 74 -12.07 -5.57 11.35
C GLN A 74 -11.36 -4.53 12.21
N GLN A 75 -12.01 -4.06 13.27
CA GLN A 75 -11.48 -2.99 14.12
C GLN A 75 -10.10 -3.34 14.72
N LYS A 76 -9.90 -4.59 15.16
CA LYS A 76 -8.62 -5.03 15.73
C LYS A 76 -7.47 -4.96 14.71
N GLU A 77 -7.72 -5.37 13.48
CA GLU A 77 -6.70 -5.38 12.43
C GLU A 77 -6.44 -3.97 11.89
N LYS A 78 -7.47 -3.12 11.88
CA LYS A 78 -7.32 -1.69 11.62
C LYS A 78 -6.40 -1.02 12.66
N GLU A 79 -6.53 -1.34 13.94
CA GLU A 79 -5.62 -0.82 14.97
C GLU A 79 -4.19 -1.31 14.78
N ILE A 80 -3.98 -2.55 14.33
CA ILE A 80 -2.64 -3.04 13.95
C ILE A 80 -2.06 -2.18 12.84
N PHE A 81 -2.84 -1.90 11.79
CA PHE A 81 -2.42 -1.01 10.71
C PHE A 81 -2.06 0.38 11.22
N LEU A 82 -2.89 0.98 12.06
CA LEU A 82 -2.64 2.33 12.60
C LEU A 82 -1.39 2.40 13.48
N HIS A 83 -1.09 1.34 14.24
CA HIS A 83 0.18 1.25 14.97
C HIS A 83 1.39 1.10 14.05
N LEU A 84 1.27 0.33 12.96
CA LEU A 84 2.32 0.26 11.94
C LEU A 84 2.54 1.63 11.28
N ALA A 85 1.46 2.36 11.01
CA ALA A 85 1.52 3.70 10.41
C ALA A 85 2.31 4.70 11.27
N GLU A 86 2.30 4.57 12.60
CA GLU A 86 3.11 5.41 13.50
C GLU A 86 4.63 5.24 13.29
N THR A 87 5.05 4.11 12.72
CA THR A 87 6.45 3.79 12.42
C THR A 87 6.82 3.95 10.95
N ALA A 88 5.89 4.37 10.12
CA ALA A 88 6.08 4.54 8.69
C ALA A 88 6.36 5.99 8.31
N ASP A 89 7.03 6.18 7.18
CA ASP A 89 7.29 7.48 6.58
C ASP A 89 6.32 7.75 5.42
N VAL A 90 5.91 6.70 4.72
CA VAL A 90 5.05 6.79 3.54
C VAL A 90 3.95 5.75 3.60
N ILE A 91 2.74 6.13 3.25
CA ILE A 91 1.63 5.23 2.97
C ILE A 91 1.20 5.42 1.52
N VAL A 92 0.97 4.32 0.81
CA VAL A 92 0.46 4.33 -0.56
C VAL A 92 -0.79 3.46 -0.64
N GLU A 93 -1.89 4.01 -1.18
CA GLU A 93 -3.14 3.29 -1.38
C GLU A 93 -3.76 3.57 -2.75
N ASP A 94 -4.61 2.66 -3.23
CA ASP A 94 -5.32 2.78 -4.51
C ASP A 94 -6.80 2.34 -4.40
N PHE A 95 -7.43 2.59 -3.25
CA PHE A 95 -8.82 2.19 -2.98
C PHE A 95 -9.86 3.00 -3.77
N GLY A 96 -9.45 4.13 -4.35
CA GLY A 96 -10.35 5.08 -5.00
C GLY A 96 -10.79 6.25 -4.11
N PRO A 97 -11.43 7.28 -4.70
CA PRO A 97 -11.76 8.52 -4.01
C PRO A 97 -12.60 8.31 -2.74
N GLY A 98 -12.13 8.85 -1.62
CA GLY A 98 -12.82 8.82 -0.34
C GLY A 98 -12.83 7.49 0.41
N ARG A 99 -12.48 6.37 -0.22
CA ARG A 99 -12.59 5.03 0.38
C ARG A 99 -11.71 4.82 1.60
N SER A 100 -10.46 5.26 1.56
CA SER A 100 -9.55 5.16 2.71
C SER A 100 -10.09 5.91 3.93
N ARG A 101 -10.76 7.06 3.72
CA ARG A 101 -11.43 7.82 4.79
C ARG A 101 -12.63 7.05 5.36
N GLU A 102 -13.49 6.50 4.50
CA GLU A 102 -14.63 5.65 4.93
C GLU A 102 -14.17 4.45 5.74
N MET A 103 -13.04 3.86 5.38
CA MET A 103 -12.44 2.74 6.11
C MET A 103 -11.81 3.16 7.44
N GLY A 104 -11.69 4.48 7.72
CA GLY A 104 -11.03 5.00 8.93
C GLY A 104 -9.51 4.88 8.94
N ILE A 105 -8.89 4.79 7.76
CA ILE A 105 -7.44 4.69 7.57
C ILE A 105 -6.90 5.78 6.64
N GLY A 106 -7.72 6.78 6.33
CA GLY A 106 -7.34 7.89 5.46
C GLY A 106 -6.34 8.85 6.09
N TYR A 107 -5.86 9.78 5.29
CA TYR A 107 -4.81 10.73 5.65
C TYR A 107 -5.02 11.41 7.01
N GLU A 108 -6.22 11.97 7.27
CA GLU A 108 -6.48 12.70 8.52
C GLU A 108 -6.38 11.80 9.76
N THR A 109 -6.87 10.56 9.65
CA THR A 109 -6.77 9.57 10.73
C THR A 109 -5.32 9.21 11.01
N VAL A 110 -4.54 8.93 9.96
CA VAL A 110 -3.13 8.58 10.13
C VAL A 110 -2.31 9.75 10.61
N ARG A 111 -2.51 10.95 10.03
CA ARG A 111 -1.82 12.18 10.42
C ARG A 111 -2.02 12.55 11.88
N SER A 112 -3.19 12.26 12.46
CA SER A 112 -3.43 12.51 13.88
C SER A 112 -2.49 11.70 14.81
N ARG A 113 -1.96 10.57 14.34
CA ARG A 113 -1.00 9.71 15.05
C ARG A 113 0.45 9.94 14.60
N LYS A 114 0.65 10.27 13.32
CA LYS A 114 1.96 10.49 12.67
C LYS A 114 1.90 11.77 11.85
N PRO A 115 2.17 12.95 12.46
CA PRO A 115 1.96 14.26 11.81
C PRO A 115 2.81 14.52 10.55
N ASP A 116 3.95 13.85 10.43
CA ASP A 116 4.92 13.98 9.33
C ASP A 116 4.77 12.88 8.25
N ILE A 117 3.67 12.12 8.28
CA ILE A 117 3.41 11.07 7.30
C ILE A 117 3.23 11.62 5.89
N LEU A 118 3.85 11.00 4.90
CA LEU A 118 3.52 11.19 3.49
C LEU A 118 2.43 10.18 3.09
N TYR A 119 1.31 10.67 2.60
CA TYR A 119 0.17 9.84 2.22
C TYR A 119 -0.15 10.02 0.74
N LEU A 120 0.04 8.97 -0.05
CA LEU A 120 -0.19 8.95 -1.49
C LEU A 120 -1.43 8.13 -1.82
N SER A 121 -2.41 8.75 -2.48
CA SER A 121 -3.58 8.07 -3.05
C SER A 121 -3.45 8.01 -4.56
N ILE A 122 -3.46 6.81 -5.13
CA ILE A 122 -3.41 6.59 -6.58
C ILE A 122 -4.82 6.31 -7.07
N THR A 123 -5.30 7.14 -7.98
CA THR A 123 -6.65 7.01 -8.56
C THR A 123 -6.61 7.30 -10.06
N GLY A 124 -7.64 6.90 -10.78
CA GLY A 124 -7.72 7.14 -12.23
C GLY A 124 -7.78 8.63 -12.59
N TYR A 125 -8.50 9.44 -11.80
CA TYR A 125 -8.75 10.86 -12.12
C TYR A 125 -8.55 11.81 -10.93
N GLY A 126 -7.86 11.37 -9.87
CA GLY A 126 -7.64 12.16 -8.66
C GLY A 126 -8.74 12.01 -7.62
N GLN A 127 -8.53 12.64 -6.47
CA GLN A 127 -9.47 12.63 -5.33
C GLN A 127 -10.59 13.67 -5.46
N ASN A 128 -10.45 14.64 -6.36
CA ASN A 128 -11.35 15.76 -6.57
C ASN A 128 -11.59 15.98 -8.06
N GLY A 129 -12.65 16.70 -8.39
CA GLY A 129 -12.95 17.07 -9.77
C GLY A 129 -14.16 16.32 -10.35
N MET A 130 -14.50 16.67 -11.59
CA MET A 130 -15.72 16.20 -12.28
C MET A 130 -15.69 14.68 -12.56
N PHE A 131 -14.52 14.10 -12.73
CA PHE A 131 -14.32 12.70 -13.13
C PHE A 131 -13.82 11.80 -11.99
N LYS A 132 -13.92 12.27 -10.73
CA LYS A 132 -13.41 11.51 -9.58
C LYS A 132 -14.14 10.19 -9.34
N ASP A 133 -15.45 10.09 -9.72
CA ASP A 133 -16.35 8.95 -9.50
C ASP A 133 -16.52 8.11 -10.77
#